data_b1d3e98015a32624eabbfe6839d8593a
#
_entry.id   b1d3e98015a32624eabbfe6839d8593a
#
_cell.length_a   1.000
_cell.length_b   1.000
_cell.length_c   1.000
_cell.angle_alpha   90.00
_cell.angle_beta   90.00
_cell.angle_gamma   90.00
#
_symmetry.space_group_name_H-M   'P 1'
#
loop_
_entity.id
_entity.type
_entity.pdbx_description
1 polymer ?
#
loop_
_entity_poly.entity_id
_entity_poly.type
_entity_poly.pdbx_seq_one_letter_code
_entity_poly.pdbx_strand_id
1 'polypeptide(L)'
;MAHIWEGVWPAVTTKFNADFSIDRTWTGKNIEAQIDAGVDGIIVCGSLGEASTLSLEEKLDVLDIAVDASRGRVPVLLTIAENSTLDACRQAEAGAKHGAAGYMVLPGLRYLSDRRETLHHFRTVANASTLPLMIYNNPLAYGVDMTPEMFAEIADEKKIVAIKESCGDVRRVTDLINVVGERFAILCGVDNLAMEAMLMGAHGWVAGLVCAFPQETVAIYKLVKAGRLEEARAIYRWFAPLLALDVSPKLVQNIKLAEAMVGLGTEPVRPPRLPLAGEERKAVEALIRRSLETRPALPAL
;
A
#
# COMPACT_ATOMS: atom_id res chain seq x y z
N MET A 1 -2.38 17.68 15.98
CA MET A 1 -2.98 18.16 14.70
C MET A 1 -3.40 16.92 13.92
N ALA A 2 -4.52 16.94 13.21
CA ALA A 2 -4.86 15.80 12.34
C ALA A 2 -3.79 15.68 11.23
N HIS A 3 -3.34 14.47 10.96
CA HIS A 3 -2.42 14.21 9.87
C HIS A 3 -3.16 14.28 8.53
N ILE A 4 -2.44 14.66 7.47
CA ILE A 4 -3.03 14.76 6.12
C ILE A 4 -3.43 13.38 5.57
N TRP A 5 -2.75 12.31 6.00
CA TRP A 5 -3.01 10.93 5.59
C TRP A 5 -3.14 10.01 6.80
N GLU A 6 -4.37 9.61 7.10
CA GLU A 6 -4.74 8.64 8.12
C GLU A 6 -5.69 7.61 7.48
N GLY A 7 -6.00 6.52 8.18
CA GLY A 7 -7.01 5.58 7.72
C GLY A 7 -6.48 4.41 6.91
N VAL A 8 -7.33 3.86 6.06
CA VAL A 8 -7.05 2.70 5.21
C VAL A 8 -6.70 3.16 3.80
N TRP A 9 -5.50 2.79 3.35
CA TRP A 9 -4.94 3.15 2.05
C TRP A 9 -4.62 1.90 1.24
N PRO A 10 -5.51 1.44 0.35
CA PRO A 10 -5.20 0.35 -0.55
C PRO A 10 -3.95 0.61 -1.41
N ALA A 11 -2.98 -0.30 -1.36
CA ALA A 11 -1.95 -0.43 -2.38
C ALA A 11 -2.52 -1.35 -3.47
N VAL A 12 -3.11 -0.77 -4.53
CA VAL A 12 -3.91 -1.55 -5.47
C VAL A 12 -3.07 -2.34 -6.47
N THR A 13 -3.59 -3.51 -6.87
CA THR A 13 -3.03 -4.31 -7.98
C THR A 13 -3.35 -3.65 -9.32
N THR A 14 -2.44 -3.71 -10.28
CA THR A 14 -2.73 -3.38 -11.69
C THR A 14 -3.35 -4.57 -12.39
N LYS A 15 -4.50 -4.40 -13.01
CA LYS A 15 -5.17 -5.50 -13.75
C LYS A 15 -4.65 -5.54 -15.19
N PHE A 16 -4.49 -6.75 -15.71
CA PHE A 16 -4.02 -6.97 -17.08
C PHE A 16 -4.99 -7.83 -17.87
N ASN A 17 -5.09 -7.56 -19.17
CA ASN A 17 -5.70 -8.41 -20.15
C ASN A 17 -4.80 -9.64 -20.46
N ALA A 18 -5.31 -10.59 -21.23
CA ALA A 18 -4.55 -11.78 -21.62
C ALA A 18 -3.30 -11.47 -22.48
N ASP A 19 -3.29 -10.33 -23.17
CA ASP A 19 -2.17 -9.84 -23.98
C ASP A 19 -1.19 -8.96 -23.15
N PHE A 20 -1.38 -8.92 -21.84
CA PHE A 20 -0.62 -8.09 -20.88
C PHE A 20 -0.82 -6.57 -21.01
N SER A 21 -1.72 -6.07 -21.81
CA SER A 21 -2.14 -4.67 -21.75
C SER A 21 -2.88 -4.38 -20.45
N ILE A 22 -2.94 -3.12 -20.02
CA ILE A 22 -3.66 -2.72 -18.80
C ILE A 22 -5.18 -2.90 -19.02
N ASP A 23 -5.83 -3.65 -18.14
CA ASP A 23 -7.28 -3.75 -18.09
C ASP A 23 -7.86 -2.55 -17.33
N ARG A 24 -8.18 -1.49 -18.09
CA ARG A 24 -8.73 -0.24 -17.55
C ARG A 24 -10.05 -0.46 -16.81
N THR A 25 -10.87 -1.38 -17.33
CA THR A 25 -12.21 -1.64 -16.78
C THR A 25 -12.14 -2.26 -15.40
N TRP A 26 -11.38 -3.36 -15.26
CA TRP A 26 -11.26 -4.01 -13.96
C TRP A 26 -10.42 -3.21 -12.97
N THR A 27 -9.41 -2.47 -13.42
CA THR A 27 -8.65 -1.55 -12.55
C THR A 27 -9.58 -0.49 -11.95
N GLY A 28 -10.40 0.18 -12.78
CA GLY A 28 -11.36 1.18 -12.29
C GLY A 28 -12.42 0.60 -11.36
N LYS A 29 -13.04 -0.54 -11.73
CA LYS A 29 -14.07 -1.20 -10.89
C LYS A 29 -13.55 -1.61 -9.52
N ASN A 30 -12.34 -2.16 -9.45
CA ASN A 30 -11.74 -2.54 -8.17
C ASN A 30 -11.52 -1.32 -7.28
N ILE A 31 -11.01 -0.23 -7.84
CA ILE A 31 -10.81 1.04 -7.12
C ILE A 31 -12.15 1.60 -6.61
N GLU A 32 -13.18 1.64 -7.46
CA GLU A 32 -14.52 2.08 -7.04
C GLU A 32 -15.06 1.25 -5.88
N ALA A 33 -14.96 -0.08 -5.94
CA ALA A 33 -15.42 -0.97 -4.87
C ALA A 33 -14.72 -0.71 -3.53
N GLN A 34 -13.43 -0.37 -3.55
CA GLN A 34 -12.68 -0.02 -2.35
C GLN A 34 -13.12 1.33 -1.79
N ILE A 35 -13.32 2.34 -2.65
CA ILE A 35 -13.82 3.66 -2.25
C ILE A 35 -15.23 3.54 -1.65
N ASP A 36 -16.10 2.74 -2.26
CA ASP A 36 -17.47 2.50 -1.78
C ASP A 36 -17.48 1.76 -0.42
N ALA A 37 -16.45 0.98 -0.11
CA ALA A 37 -16.26 0.37 1.20
C ALA A 37 -15.77 1.36 2.27
N GLY A 38 -15.34 2.57 1.88
CA GLY A 38 -14.98 3.64 2.79
C GLY A 38 -13.50 3.71 3.14
N VAL A 39 -12.61 3.42 2.18
CA VAL A 39 -11.18 3.67 2.32
C VAL A 39 -10.87 5.17 2.25
N ASP A 40 -9.72 5.59 2.79
CA ASP A 40 -9.36 7.00 2.97
C ASP A 40 -8.49 7.55 1.83
N GLY A 41 -7.96 6.68 0.99
CA GLY A 41 -7.18 7.04 -0.20
C GLY A 41 -6.85 5.82 -1.05
N ILE A 42 -6.17 6.02 -2.17
CA ILE A 42 -5.74 4.95 -3.09
C ILE A 42 -4.26 5.15 -3.40
N ILE A 43 -3.48 4.08 -3.42
CA ILE A 43 -2.06 4.09 -3.80
C ILE A 43 -1.88 3.17 -5.01
N VAL A 44 -1.45 3.73 -6.14
CA VAL A 44 -1.23 2.97 -7.39
C VAL A 44 0.25 2.73 -7.66
N CYS A 45 0.52 1.75 -8.51
CA CYS A 45 1.86 1.43 -9.03
C CYS A 45 2.90 1.15 -7.94
N GLY A 46 2.48 0.55 -6.80
CA GLY A 46 3.40 0.01 -5.80
C GLY A 46 3.96 -1.35 -6.21
N SER A 47 4.63 -2.04 -5.28
CA SER A 47 5.13 -3.41 -5.49
C SER A 47 4.00 -4.37 -5.83
N LEU A 48 2.88 -4.27 -5.11
CA LEU A 48 1.66 -5.03 -5.38
C LEU A 48 1.03 -4.64 -6.74
N GLY A 49 1.14 -3.37 -7.13
CA GLY A 49 0.71 -2.87 -8.45
C GLY A 49 1.67 -3.21 -9.60
N GLU A 50 2.65 -4.08 -9.37
CA GLU A 50 3.61 -4.57 -10.37
C GLU A 50 4.44 -3.45 -11.04
N ALA A 51 4.76 -2.37 -10.31
CA ALA A 51 5.50 -1.21 -10.81
C ALA A 51 6.76 -1.55 -11.62
N SER A 52 7.47 -2.65 -11.23
CA SER A 52 8.69 -3.10 -11.90
C SER A 52 8.48 -3.60 -13.33
N THR A 53 7.22 -3.80 -13.76
CA THR A 53 6.85 -4.28 -15.10
C THR A 53 6.14 -3.21 -15.93
N LEU A 54 5.96 -2.00 -15.37
CA LEU A 54 5.28 -0.89 -16.02
C LEU A 54 6.27 0.15 -16.53
N SER A 55 6.06 0.65 -17.74
CA SER A 55 6.73 1.85 -18.23
C SER A 55 6.21 3.10 -17.48
N LEU A 56 6.87 4.25 -17.63
CA LEU A 56 6.39 5.50 -17.06
C LEU A 56 5.01 5.86 -17.62
N GLU A 57 4.80 5.72 -18.92
CA GLU A 57 3.52 5.99 -19.58
C GLU A 57 2.41 5.10 -19.01
N GLU A 58 2.68 3.81 -18.79
CA GLU A 58 1.73 2.89 -18.19
C GLU A 58 1.42 3.23 -16.72
N LYS A 59 2.42 3.69 -15.96
CA LYS A 59 2.20 4.16 -14.58
C LYS A 59 1.29 5.40 -14.55
N LEU A 60 1.47 6.31 -15.50
CA LEU A 60 0.62 7.49 -15.65
C LEU A 60 -0.79 7.11 -16.12
N ASP A 61 -0.92 6.12 -17.01
CA ASP A 61 -2.22 5.60 -17.43
C ASP A 61 -2.99 4.95 -16.26
N VAL A 62 -2.32 4.17 -15.41
CA VAL A 62 -2.93 3.61 -14.18
C VAL A 62 -3.33 4.73 -13.21
N LEU A 63 -2.52 5.77 -13.10
CA LEU A 63 -2.86 6.95 -12.29
C LEU A 63 -4.12 7.64 -12.81
N ASP A 64 -4.22 7.88 -14.12
CA ASP A 64 -5.39 8.50 -14.75
C ASP A 64 -6.66 7.65 -14.49
N ILE A 65 -6.58 6.32 -14.64
CA ILE A 65 -7.69 5.42 -14.33
C ILE A 65 -8.13 5.58 -12.86
N ALA A 66 -7.18 5.68 -11.93
CA ALA A 66 -7.48 5.79 -10.51
C ALA A 66 -8.08 7.15 -10.14
N VAL A 67 -7.57 8.23 -10.72
CA VAL A 67 -8.11 9.59 -10.54
C VAL A 67 -9.54 9.67 -11.09
N ASP A 68 -9.77 9.12 -12.29
CA ASP A 68 -11.10 9.05 -12.90
C ASP A 68 -12.09 8.23 -12.05
N ALA A 69 -11.67 7.07 -11.55
CA ALA A 69 -12.49 6.22 -10.69
C ALA A 69 -12.77 6.88 -9.32
N SER A 70 -11.79 7.61 -8.78
CA SER A 70 -11.95 8.33 -7.52
C SER A 70 -13.00 9.45 -7.63
N ARG A 71 -13.07 10.16 -8.75
CA ARG A 71 -13.96 11.33 -8.92
C ARG A 71 -13.81 12.36 -7.79
N GLY A 72 -12.60 12.48 -7.23
CA GLY A 72 -12.32 13.38 -6.12
C GLY A 72 -12.89 12.95 -4.76
N ARG A 73 -13.44 11.73 -4.64
CA ARG A 73 -13.98 11.20 -3.37
C ARG A 73 -12.87 10.92 -2.35
N VAL A 74 -11.72 10.44 -2.83
CA VAL A 74 -10.52 10.18 -2.02
C VAL A 74 -9.27 10.59 -2.80
N PRO A 75 -8.17 10.94 -2.12
CA PRO A 75 -6.90 11.24 -2.77
C PRO A 75 -6.27 9.99 -3.39
N VAL A 76 -5.55 10.17 -4.52
CA VAL A 76 -4.81 9.12 -5.21
C VAL A 76 -3.32 9.43 -5.14
N LEU A 77 -2.52 8.51 -4.61
CA LEU A 77 -1.06 8.60 -4.58
C LEU A 77 -0.46 7.72 -5.67
N LEU A 78 0.55 8.26 -6.36
CA LEU A 78 1.40 7.48 -7.26
C LEU A 78 2.63 6.99 -6.50
N THR A 79 2.97 5.71 -6.64
CA THR A 79 4.22 5.19 -6.09
C THR A 79 5.38 5.51 -7.00
N ILE A 80 6.46 6.06 -6.43
CA ILE A 80 7.75 6.27 -7.09
C ILE A 80 8.70 5.17 -6.64
N ALA A 81 8.96 4.23 -7.53
CA ALA A 81 9.77 3.03 -7.31
C ALA A 81 10.80 2.88 -8.45
N GLU A 82 11.77 3.80 -8.47
CA GLU A 82 12.72 3.95 -9.57
C GLU A 82 14.16 3.53 -9.19
N ASN A 83 14.96 3.17 -10.18
CA ASN A 83 16.37 2.80 -9.97
C ASN A 83 17.26 4.03 -9.74
N SER A 84 16.88 5.19 -10.29
CA SER A 84 17.66 6.41 -10.19
C SER A 84 16.85 7.55 -9.58
N THR A 85 17.53 8.43 -8.84
CA THR A 85 16.93 9.65 -8.30
C THR A 85 16.40 10.57 -9.39
N LEU A 86 17.07 10.62 -10.55
CA LEU A 86 16.64 11.43 -11.68
C LEU A 86 15.29 10.96 -12.25
N ASP A 87 15.10 9.65 -12.41
CA ASP A 87 13.82 9.11 -12.89
C ASP A 87 12.72 9.26 -11.85
N ALA A 88 13.05 9.14 -10.55
CA ALA A 88 12.12 9.44 -9.47
C ALA A 88 11.62 10.90 -9.51
N CYS A 89 12.52 11.86 -9.76
CA CYS A 89 12.13 13.27 -9.94
C CYS A 89 11.25 13.47 -11.17
N ARG A 90 11.60 12.88 -12.31
CA ARG A 90 10.79 12.94 -13.53
C ARG A 90 9.39 12.39 -13.34
N GLN A 91 9.27 11.27 -12.63
CA GLN A 91 7.97 10.67 -12.32
C GLN A 91 7.16 11.56 -11.37
N ALA A 92 7.81 12.23 -10.38
CA ALA A 92 7.14 13.18 -9.51
C ALA A 92 6.59 14.40 -10.29
N GLU A 93 7.36 14.94 -11.22
CA GLU A 93 6.92 16.05 -12.08
C GLU A 93 5.77 15.63 -13.02
N ALA A 94 5.84 14.44 -13.59
CA ALA A 94 4.81 13.91 -14.49
C ALA A 94 3.51 13.61 -13.73
N GLY A 95 3.57 12.90 -12.59
CA GLY A 95 2.40 12.51 -11.80
C GLY A 95 1.57 13.69 -11.32
N ALA A 96 2.20 14.83 -11.00
CA ALA A 96 1.47 16.04 -10.62
C ALA A 96 0.56 16.56 -11.76
N LYS A 97 0.98 16.41 -13.02
CA LYS A 97 0.20 16.82 -14.20
C LYS A 97 -0.95 15.85 -14.49
N HIS A 98 -0.88 14.62 -13.99
CA HIS A 98 -1.89 13.57 -14.11
C HIS A 98 -2.81 13.47 -12.90
N GLY A 99 -2.83 14.47 -12.02
CA GLY A 99 -3.79 14.56 -10.92
C GLY A 99 -3.45 13.76 -9.67
N ALA A 100 -2.18 13.32 -9.50
CA ALA A 100 -1.75 12.76 -8.24
C ALA A 100 -1.99 13.74 -7.09
N ALA A 101 -2.44 13.24 -5.93
CA ALA A 101 -2.57 14.02 -4.70
C ALA A 101 -1.29 13.99 -3.85
N GLY A 102 -0.36 13.12 -4.19
CA GLY A 102 0.93 12.93 -3.52
C GLY A 102 1.64 11.67 -4.00
N TYR A 103 2.71 11.33 -3.32
CA TYR A 103 3.56 10.19 -3.70
C TYR A 103 3.88 9.29 -2.53
N MET A 104 3.95 7.98 -2.80
CA MET A 104 4.64 7.02 -1.94
C MET A 104 6.00 6.72 -2.57
N VAL A 105 7.10 7.07 -1.90
CA VAL A 105 8.45 7.02 -2.47
C VAL A 105 9.28 5.93 -1.79
N LEU A 106 9.88 5.06 -2.61
CA LEU A 106 10.81 4.02 -2.17
C LEU A 106 12.26 4.57 -2.21
N PRO A 107 13.19 3.97 -1.44
CA PRO A 107 14.61 4.20 -1.71
C PRO A 107 14.96 3.77 -3.14
N GLY A 108 16.09 4.25 -3.67
CA GLY A 108 16.55 3.83 -4.99
C GLY A 108 16.68 2.31 -5.09
N LEU A 109 16.07 1.72 -6.12
CA LEU A 109 16.04 0.27 -6.28
C LEU A 109 17.38 -0.26 -6.83
N ARG A 110 17.69 -1.53 -6.53
CA ARG A 110 18.88 -2.29 -6.96
C ARG A 110 20.21 -1.87 -6.37
N TYR A 111 20.44 -0.59 -6.11
CA TYR A 111 21.63 -0.12 -5.42
C TYR A 111 21.30 0.05 -3.93
N LEU A 112 22.06 -0.64 -3.08
CA LEU A 112 21.91 -0.51 -1.62
C LEU A 112 22.62 0.75 -1.16
N SER A 113 21.88 1.84 -1.10
CA SER A 113 22.39 3.15 -0.70
C SER A 113 22.74 3.20 0.79
N ASP A 114 23.80 3.93 1.12
CA ASP A 114 24.12 4.24 2.50
C ASP A 114 23.16 5.31 3.08
N ARG A 115 23.34 5.64 4.37
CA ARG A 115 22.53 6.64 5.07
C ARG A 115 22.50 7.99 4.34
N ARG A 116 23.67 8.51 3.95
CA ARG A 116 23.79 9.81 3.29
C ARG A 116 23.11 9.82 1.92
N GLU A 117 23.31 8.78 1.14
CA GLU A 117 22.75 8.62 -0.19
C GLU A 117 21.21 8.47 -0.12
N THR A 118 20.72 7.70 0.84
CA THR A 118 19.28 7.50 1.06
C THR A 118 18.58 8.81 1.42
N LEU A 119 19.12 9.57 2.37
CA LEU A 119 18.59 10.88 2.75
C LEU A 119 18.65 11.87 1.60
N HIS A 120 19.74 11.86 0.83
CA HIS A 120 19.89 12.70 -0.35
C HIS A 120 18.84 12.37 -1.41
N HIS A 121 18.57 11.08 -1.66
CA HIS A 121 17.53 10.63 -2.58
C HIS A 121 16.16 11.21 -2.20
N PHE A 122 15.70 11.01 -0.96
CA PHE A 122 14.40 11.49 -0.53
C PHE A 122 14.28 13.02 -0.54
N ARG A 123 15.33 13.74 -0.11
CA ARG A 123 15.37 15.21 -0.18
C ARG A 123 15.30 15.71 -1.63
N THR A 124 16.00 15.06 -2.54
CA THR A 124 16.04 15.45 -3.96
C THR A 124 14.66 15.24 -4.60
N VAL A 125 14.00 14.09 -4.34
CA VAL A 125 12.65 13.83 -4.84
C VAL A 125 11.63 14.80 -4.21
N ALA A 126 11.74 15.09 -2.91
CA ALA A 126 10.89 16.06 -2.24
C ALA A 126 11.04 17.46 -2.84
N ASN A 127 12.27 17.88 -3.16
CA ASN A 127 12.53 19.17 -3.79
C ASN A 127 11.95 19.28 -5.21
N ALA A 128 12.02 18.19 -5.99
CA ALA A 128 11.44 18.13 -7.33
C ALA A 128 9.89 18.05 -7.33
N SER A 129 9.30 17.59 -6.23
CA SER A 129 7.85 17.46 -6.11
C SER A 129 7.19 18.79 -5.72
N THR A 130 5.99 19.05 -6.25
CA THR A 130 5.07 20.08 -5.75
C THR A 130 4.05 19.53 -4.75
N LEU A 131 4.02 18.21 -4.56
CA LEU A 131 3.03 17.47 -3.78
C LEU A 131 3.68 16.81 -2.55
N PRO A 132 2.89 16.46 -1.52
CA PRO A 132 3.39 15.76 -0.34
C PRO A 132 3.84 14.32 -0.63
N LEU A 133 4.76 13.82 0.20
CA LEU A 133 5.36 12.49 0.07
C LEU A 133 5.14 11.64 1.32
N MET A 134 4.94 10.34 1.10
CA MET A 134 5.05 9.27 2.08
C MET A 134 6.34 8.49 1.79
N ILE A 135 7.25 8.35 2.73
CA ILE A 135 8.41 7.45 2.59
C ILE A 135 7.94 6.02 2.85
N TYR A 136 8.28 5.10 1.94
CA TYR A 136 8.05 3.68 2.12
C TYR A 136 9.32 2.99 2.62
N ASN A 137 9.31 2.61 3.90
CA ASN A 137 10.37 1.83 4.53
C ASN A 137 10.02 0.33 4.51
N ASN A 138 10.80 -0.46 3.80
CA ASN A 138 10.69 -1.92 3.78
C ASN A 138 12.08 -2.56 3.58
N PRO A 139 12.88 -2.64 4.65
CA PRO A 139 14.23 -3.19 4.56
C PRO A 139 14.26 -4.67 4.17
N LEU A 140 13.21 -5.43 4.48
CA LEU A 140 13.11 -6.85 4.13
C LEU A 140 13.02 -7.06 2.62
N ALA A 141 12.33 -6.16 1.91
CA ALA A 141 12.14 -6.26 0.46
C ALA A 141 13.24 -5.52 -0.33
N TYR A 142 13.74 -4.39 0.17
CA TYR A 142 14.60 -3.46 -0.59
C TYR A 142 16.01 -3.31 -0.01
N GLY A 143 16.30 -3.89 1.16
CA GLY A 143 17.64 -3.90 1.75
C GLY A 143 18.11 -2.57 2.36
N VAL A 144 17.33 -1.50 2.24
CA VAL A 144 17.61 -0.19 2.83
C VAL A 144 16.63 0.07 3.97
N ASP A 145 17.14 0.33 5.18
CA ASP A 145 16.34 0.65 6.37
C ASP A 145 16.45 2.14 6.72
N MET A 146 15.33 2.84 6.63
CA MET A 146 15.17 4.17 7.20
C MET A 146 14.92 4.04 8.72
N THR A 147 15.97 4.23 9.52
CA THR A 147 15.85 4.13 10.97
C THR A 147 15.13 5.35 11.56
N PRO A 148 14.63 5.27 12.82
CA PRO A 148 14.01 6.42 13.49
C PRO A 148 14.91 7.67 13.51
N GLU A 149 16.24 7.51 13.68
CA GLU A 149 17.20 8.61 13.66
C GLU A 149 17.33 9.25 12.28
N MET A 150 17.20 8.46 11.19
CA MET A 150 17.17 8.99 9.83
C MET A 150 15.89 9.78 9.57
N PHE A 151 14.75 9.35 10.12
CA PHE A 151 13.51 10.13 10.08
C PHE A 151 13.62 11.43 10.89
N ALA A 152 14.32 11.43 12.03
CA ALA A 152 14.60 12.68 12.77
C ALA A 152 15.47 13.65 11.94
N GLU A 153 16.49 13.14 11.24
CA GLU A 153 17.36 13.95 10.38
C GLU A 153 16.64 14.58 9.18
N ILE A 154 15.61 13.89 8.63
CA ILE A 154 14.83 14.40 7.49
C ILE A 154 13.55 15.14 7.93
N ALA A 155 13.32 15.32 9.22
CA ALA A 155 12.10 15.93 9.76
C ALA A 155 11.91 17.41 9.38
N ASP A 156 12.97 18.08 8.97
CA ASP A 156 12.92 19.45 8.45
C ASP A 156 12.30 19.55 7.03
N GLU A 157 12.25 18.43 6.27
CA GLU A 157 11.66 18.40 4.93
C GLU A 157 10.11 18.38 5.01
N LYS A 158 9.50 19.56 4.82
CA LYS A 158 8.07 19.78 5.06
C LYS A 158 7.15 18.96 4.12
N LYS A 159 7.63 18.60 2.94
CA LYS A 159 6.84 17.83 1.98
C LYS A 159 6.77 16.35 2.31
N ILE A 160 7.67 15.83 3.13
CA ILE A 160 7.57 14.47 3.65
C ILE A 160 6.62 14.51 4.85
N VAL A 161 5.43 13.92 4.70
CA VAL A 161 4.33 14.04 5.67
C VAL A 161 3.96 12.71 6.31
N ALA A 162 4.36 11.59 5.72
CA ALA A 162 3.98 10.26 6.21
C ALA A 162 5.09 9.22 6.00
N ILE A 163 4.95 8.12 6.74
CA ILE A 163 5.79 6.94 6.68
C ILE A 163 4.89 5.72 6.48
N LYS A 164 5.13 4.92 5.44
CA LYS A 164 4.67 3.54 5.38
C LYS A 164 5.77 2.67 5.97
N GLU A 165 5.49 2.06 7.13
CA GLU A 165 6.47 1.24 7.85
C GLU A 165 6.21 -0.24 7.63
N SER A 166 7.20 -0.94 7.07
CA SER A 166 7.11 -2.37 6.73
C SER A 166 8.37 -3.15 7.11
N CYS A 167 9.08 -2.75 8.17
CA CYS A 167 10.28 -3.49 8.61
C CYS A 167 9.97 -4.86 9.23
N GLY A 168 8.69 -5.17 9.49
CA GLY A 168 8.28 -6.45 10.09
C GLY A 168 8.35 -6.49 11.62
N ASP A 169 8.72 -5.39 12.26
CA ASP A 169 8.75 -5.26 13.71
C ASP A 169 7.82 -4.13 14.18
N VAL A 170 6.72 -4.49 14.82
CA VAL A 170 5.71 -3.54 15.28
C VAL A 170 6.25 -2.54 16.31
N ARG A 171 7.33 -2.86 17.03
CA ARG A 171 7.99 -1.96 17.99
C ARG A 171 8.52 -0.69 17.33
N ARG A 172 8.83 -0.77 16.02
CA ARG A 172 9.28 0.37 15.21
C ARG A 172 8.29 1.55 15.25
N VAL A 173 6.99 1.28 15.40
CA VAL A 173 5.99 2.36 15.55
C VAL A 173 6.26 3.16 16.82
N THR A 174 6.48 2.49 17.95
CA THR A 174 6.85 3.14 19.21
C THR A 174 8.17 3.90 19.12
N ASP A 175 9.18 3.29 18.49
CA ASP A 175 10.50 3.92 18.33
C ASP A 175 10.40 5.20 17.49
N LEU A 176 9.64 5.17 16.39
CA LEU A 176 9.38 6.34 15.56
C LEU A 176 8.67 7.44 16.36
N ILE A 177 7.58 7.13 17.06
CA ILE A 177 6.85 8.12 17.87
C ILE A 177 7.76 8.73 18.93
N ASN A 178 8.58 7.93 19.61
CA ASN A 178 9.50 8.42 20.63
C ASN A 178 10.57 9.39 20.07
N VAL A 179 10.99 9.19 18.81
CA VAL A 179 12.06 9.99 18.21
C VAL A 179 11.51 11.20 17.44
N VAL A 180 10.42 11.05 16.70
CA VAL A 180 9.89 12.13 15.83
C VAL A 180 8.54 12.70 16.28
N GLY A 181 7.94 12.18 17.36
CA GLY A 181 6.64 12.61 17.87
C GLY A 181 5.56 12.54 16.79
N GLU A 182 4.75 13.57 16.72
CA GLU A 182 3.64 13.74 15.77
C GLU A 182 4.09 14.36 14.42
N ARG A 183 5.39 14.29 14.08
CA ARG A 183 5.90 14.95 12.86
C ARG A 183 5.42 14.28 11.59
N PHE A 184 5.22 12.97 11.60
CA PHE A 184 4.78 12.18 10.46
C PHE A 184 3.54 11.35 10.80
N ALA A 185 2.63 11.19 9.85
CA ALA A 185 1.67 10.10 9.91
C ALA A 185 2.40 8.77 9.72
N ILE A 186 2.23 7.82 10.63
CA ILE A 186 2.83 6.49 10.54
C ILE A 186 1.74 5.51 10.13
N LEU A 187 1.89 4.86 8.97
CA LEU A 187 0.95 3.85 8.48
C LEU A 187 1.63 2.49 8.44
N CYS A 188 0.98 1.48 8.99
CA CYS A 188 1.46 0.11 8.90
C CYS A 188 1.39 -0.37 7.44
N GLY A 189 2.48 -0.94 6.94
CA GLY A 189 2.55 -1.48 5.59
C GLY A 189 2.69 -3.01 5.54
N VAL A 190 2.41 -3.70 6.65
CA VAL A 190 2.45 -5.16 6.79
C VAL A 190 1.09 -5.64 7.26
N ASP A 191 0.32 -6.29 6.38
CA ASP A 191 -1.08 -6.60 6.60
C ASP A 191 -1.35 -7.38 7.91
N ASN A 192 -0.55 -8.39 8.21
CA ASN A 192 -0.70 -9.22 9.40
C ASN A 192 -0.11 -8.62 10.69
N LEU A 193 0.32 -7.36 10.67
CA LEU A 193 0.76 -6.58 11.85
C LEU A 193 -0.06 -5.31 12.04
N ALA A 194 -1.08 -5.08 11.22
CA ALA A 194 -1.76 -3.80 11.16
C ALA A 194 -2.53 -3.46 12.44
N MET A 195 -3.23 -4.43 13.04
CA MET A 195 -3.96 -4.20 14.28
C MET A 195 -3.00 -3.86 15.42
N GLU A 196 -1.92 -4.60 15.57
CA GLU A 196 -0.89 -4.37 16.58
C GLU A 196 -0.24 -2.99 16.39
N ALA A 197 0.09 -2.64 15.15
CA ALA A 197 0.66 -1.33 14.84
C ALA A 197 -0.28 -0.17 15.20
N MET A 198 -1.58 -0.30 14.91
CA MET A 198 -2.58 0.71 15.29
C MET A 198 -2.73 0.82 16.81
N LEU A 199 -2.63 -0.28 17.54
CA LEU A 199 -2.63 -0.27 19.02
C LEU A 199 -1.39 0.40 19.59
N MET A 200 -0.26 0.38 18.87
CA MET A 200 0.98 1.08 19.24
C MET A 200 0.99 2.55 18.79
N GLY A 201 -0.07 3.04 18.15
CA GLY A 201 -0.20 4.44 17.77
C GLY A 201 -0.02 4.73 16.26
N ALA A 202 0.00 3.71 15.40
CA ALA A 202 -0.03 3.96 13.96
C ALA A 202 -1.34 4.65 13.56
N HIS A 203 -1.24 5.61 12.66
CA HIS A 203 -2.33 6.47 12.22
C HIS A 203 -3.22 5.79 11.16
N GLY A 204 -2.67 4.78 10.47
CA GLY A 204 -3.39 4.10 9.41
C GLY A 204 -2.73 2.81 8.95
N TRP A 205 -3.25 2.30 7.86
CA TRP A 205 -2.85 1.03 7.26
C TRP A 205 -2.77 1.15 5.74
N VAL A 206 -1.56 1.02 5.18
CA VAL A 206 -1.37 0.83 3.74
C VAL A 206 -1.49 -0.66 3.47
N ALA A 207 -2.67 -1.11 3.06
CA ALA A 207 -3.06 -2.50 2.99
C ALA A 207 -2.92 -3.08 1.56
N GLY A 208 -2.64 -4.37 1.48
CA GLY A 208 -2.58 -5.12 0.21
C GLY A 208 -3.83 -5.96 -0.01
N LEU A 209 -4.20 -6.81 0.95
CA LEU A 209 -5.35 -7.72 0.82
C LEU A 209 -6.71 -6.98 0.84
N VAL A 210 -6.74 -5.71 1.21
CA VAL A 210 -7.90 -4.81 1.06
C VAL A 210 -8.47 -4.83 -0.36
N CYS A 211 -7.65 -5.10 -1.37
CA CYS A 211 -8.07 -5.22 -2.77
C CYS A 211 -9.15 -6.28 -2.99
N ALA A 212 -9.16 -7.34 -2.16
CA ALA A 212 -10.17 -8.40 -2.18
C ALA A 212 -11.19 -8.29 -1.02
N PHE A 213 -10.80 -7.68 0.11
CA PHE A 213 -11.63 -7.62 1.32
C PHE A 213 -11.68 -6.19 1.90
N PRO A 214 -12.20 -5.22 1.14
CA PRO A 214 -12.16 -3.82 1.56
C PRO A 214 -13.02 -3.55 2.79
N GLN A 215 -14.19 -4.18 2.91
CA GLN A 215 -15.12 -3.94 4.02
C GLN A 215 -14.55 -4.39 5.36
N GLU A 216 -13.91 -5.57 5.41
CA GLU A 216 -13.29 -6.10 6.63
C GLU A 216 -12.09 -5.26 7.05
N THR A 217 -11.27 -4.82 6.10
CA THR A 217 -10.11 -3.97 6.37
C THR A 217 -10.54 -2.63 6.97
N VAL A 218 -11.53 -1.97 6.36
CA VAL A 218 -12.10 -0.71 6.86
C VAL A 218 -12.78 -0.91 8.22
N ALA A 219 -13.50 -2.03 8.41
CA ALA A 219 -14.16 -2.33 9.69
C ALA A 219 -13.14 -2.48 10.83
N ILE A 220 -12.06 -3.23 10.62
CA ILE A 220 -10.99 -3.39 11.61
C ILE A 220 -10.43 -2.02 12.01
N TYR A 221 -10.06 -1.18 11.03
CA TYR A 221 -9.54 0.15 11.31
C TYR A 221 -10.51 0.99 12.14
N LYS A 222 -11.76 1.12 11.70
CA LYS A 222 -12.77 1.93 12.38
C LYS A 222 -13.07 1.44 13.80
N LEU A 223 -13.14 0.12 14.00
CA LEU A 223 -13.36 -0.48 15.31
C LEU A 223 -12.21 -0.21 16.27
N VAL A 224 -10.96 -0.34 15.80
CA VAL A 224 -9.77 -0.01 16.61
C VAL A 224 -9.80 1.48 17.01
N LYS A 225 -10.07 2.38 16.06
CA LYS A 225 -10.15 3.84 16.35
C LYS A 225 -11.30 4.19 17.30
N ALA A 226 -12.39 3.43 17.28
CA ALA A 226 -13.52 3.59 18.22
C ALA A 226 -13.28 2.92 19.57
N GLY A 227 -12.15 2.24 19.80
CA GLY A 227 -11.89 1.49 21.03
C GLY A 227 -12.68 0.18 21.17
N ARG A 228 -13.38 -0.27 20.12
CA ARG A 228 -14.18 -1.51 20.09
C ARG A 228 -13.28 -2.72 19.79
N LEU A 229 -12.27 -2.94 20.65
CA LEU A 229 -11.17 -3.86 20.40
C LEU A 229 -11.57 -5.33 20.32
N GLU A 230 -12.57 -5.76 21.07
CA GLU A 230 -13.04 -7.16 21.03
C GLU A 230 -13.66 -7.49 19.65
N GLU A 231 -14.42 -6.57 19.09
CA GLU A 231 -15.07 -6.73 17.80
C GLU A 231 -14.01 -6.65 16.67
N ALA A 232 -13.06 -5.70 16.75
CA ALA A 232 -11.94 -5.64 15.85
C ALA A 232 -11.13 -6.94 15.85
N ARG A 233 -10.81 -7.46 17.03
CA ARG A 233 -10.03 -8.69 17.23
C ARG A 233 -10.75 -9.92 16.68
N ALA A 234 -12.06 -10.00 16.80
CA ALA A 234 -12.84 -11.11 16.25
C ALA A 234 -12.72 -11.17 14.72
N ILE A 235 -12.87 -10.02 14.04
CA ILE A 235 -12.69 -9.93 12.59
C ILE A 235 -11.22 -10.19 12.21
N TYR A 236 -10.27 -9.59 12.90
CA TYR A 236 -8.84 -9.71 12.61
C TYR A 236 -8.35 -11.16 12.74
N ARG A 237 -8.81 -11.93 13.76
CA ARG A 237 -8.47 -13.34 13.92
C ARG A 237 -8.99 -14.21 12.76
N TRP A 238 -10.20 -13.94 12.29
CA TRP A 238 -10.72 -14.58 11.08
C TRP A 238 -9.89 -14.21 9.86
N PHE A 239 -9.47 -12.95 9.76
CA PHE A 239 -8.76 -12.40 8.62
C PHE A 239 -7.26 -12.78 8.59
N ALA A 240 -6.63 -13.03 9.74
CA ALA A 240 -5.19 -13.25 9.87
C ALA A 240 -4.60 -14.32 8.92
N PRO A 241 -5.24 -15.48 8.68
CA PRO A 241 -4.72 -16.45 7.71
C PRO A 241 -4.71 -15.90 6.27
N LEU A 242 -5.68 -15.04 5.91
CA LEU A 242 -5.73 -14.38 4.60
C LEU A 242 -4.69 -13.25 4.52
N LEU A 243 -4.52 -12.45 5.58
CA LEU A 243 -3.51 -11.38 5.65
C LEU A 243 -2.09 -11.93 5.47
N ALA A 244 -1.84 -13.18 5.86
CA ALA A 244 -0.56 -13.86 5.61
C ALA A 244 -0.24 -14.04 4.12
N LEU A 245 -1.21 -13.95 3.23
CA LEU A 245 -1.00 -14.00 1.77
C LEU A 245 -0.22 -12.78 1.26
N ASP A 246 -0.37 -11.60 1.91
CA ASP A 246 0.33 -10.37 1.54
C ASP A 246 1.82 -10.39 1.93
N VAL A 247 2.21 -11.17 2.93
CA VAL A 247 3.61 -11.24 3.39
C VAL A 247 4.40 -12.37 2.75
N SER A 248 3.88 -13.01 1.71
CA SER A 248 4.56 -14.06 0.96
C SER A 248 5.33 -13.49 -0.24
N PRO A 249 6.36 -14.18 -0.74
CA PRO A 249 7.04 -13.78 -1.99
C PRO A 249 6.11 -13.70 -3.21
N LYS A 250 4.96 -14.36 -3.15
CA LYS A 250 3.94 -14.38 -4.21
C LYS A 250 2.71 -13.53 -3.87
N LEU A 251 2.88 -12.47 -3.06
CA LEU A 251 1.79 -11.60 -2.64
C LEU A 251 0.92 -11.11 -3.81
N VAL A 252 1.50 -10.73 -4.93
CA VAL A 252 0.75 -10.24 -6.10
C VAL A 252 -0.18 -11.33 -6.64
N GLN A 253 0.34 -12.53 -6.86
CA GLN A 253 -0.44 -13.65 -7.38
C GLN A 253 -1.54 -14.08 -6.40
N ASN A 254 -1.21 -14.12 -5.12
CA ASN A 254 -2.16 -14.49 -4.07
C ASN A 254 -3.33 -13.51 -3.98
N ILE A 255 -3.03 -12.21 -3.97
CA ILE A 255 -4.05 -11.17 -3.85
C ILE A 255 -4.91 -11.12 -5.11
N LYS A 256 -4.31 -11.20 -6.31
CA LYS A 256 -5.09 -11.25 -7.56
C LYS A 256 -5.99 -12.48 -7.65
N LEU A 257 -5.53 -13.65 -7.16
CA LEU A 257 -6.40 -14.82 -7.05
C LEU A 257 -7.57 -14.57 -6.08
N ALA A 258 -7.30 -13.94 -4.92
CA ALA A 258 -8.35 -13.58 -3.97
C ALA A 258 -9.35 -12.60 -4.58
N GLU A 259 -8.89 -11.56 -5.27
CA GLU A 259 -9.75 -10.60 -5.99
C GLU A 259 -10.65 -11.30 -7.02
N ALA A 260 -10.10 -12.22 -7.80
CA ALA A 260 -10.88 -12.98 -8.80
C ALA A 260 -11.92 -13.87 -8.13
N MET A 261 -11.57 -14.54 -7.03
CA MET A 261 -12.49 -15.43 -6.30
C MET A 261 -13.64 -14.68 -5.60
N VAL A 262 -13.45 -13.41 -5.23
CA VAL A 262 -14.52 -12.59 -4.64
C VAL A 262 -15.23 -11.69 -5.66
N GLY A 263 -14.85 -11.76 -6.94
CA GLY A 263 -15.47 -10.99 -8.01
C GLY A 263 -15.08 -9.51 -8.06
N LEU A 264 -13.91 -9.14 -7.50
CA LEU A 264 -13.39 -7.78 -7.48
C LEU A 264 -12.19 -7.55 -8.40
N GLY A 265 -11.75 -8.56 -9.17
CA GLY A 265 -10.60 -8.40 -10.05
C GLY A 265 -10.35 -9.60 -10.96
N THR A 266 -9.16 -9.66 -11.53
CA THR A 266 -8.68 -10.68 -12.45
C THR A 266 -7.31 -11.19 -12.06
N GLU A 267 -6.95 -12.43 -12.43
CA GLU A 267 -5.70 -13.08 -12.02
C GLU A 267 -4.46 -12.73 -12.85
N PRO A 268 -4.51 -12.34 -14.14
CA PRO A 268 -3.30 -12.18 -14.93
C PRO A 268 -2.26 -11.31 -14.26
N VAL A 269 -1.02 -11.79 -14.23
CA VAL A 269 0.18 -11.09 -13.78
C VAL A 269 1.14 -10.92 -14.93
N ARG A 270 1.99 -9.90 -14.92
CA ARG A 270 3.02 -9.71 -15.95
C ARG A 270 4.29 -10.50 -15.66
N PRO A 271 4.89 -11.14 -16.68
CA PRO A 271 6.22 -11.72 -16.53
C PRO A 271 7.25 -10.72 -15.93
N PRO A 272 8.18 -11.18 -15.11
CA PRO A 272 8.53 -12.58 -14.85
C PRO A 272 7.63 -13.34 -13.88
N ARG A 273 6.57 -12.69 -13.33
CA ARG A 273 5.58 -13.40 -12.51
C ARG A 273 4.76 -14.34 -13.40
N LEU A 274 4.42 -15.50 -12.82
CA LEU A 274 3.49 -16.45 -13.42
C LEU A 274 2.29 -16.63 -12.47
N PRO A 275 1.10 -16.91 -12.98
CA PRO A 275 -0.05 -17.27 -12.13
C PRO A 275 0.29 -18.44 -11.20
N LEU A 276 -0.38 -18.52 -10.06
CA LEU A 276 -0.27 -19.68 -9.18
C LEU A 276 -0.69 -20.95 -9.90
N ALA A 277 -0.01 -22.08 -9.63
CA ALA A 277 -0.28 -23.34 -10.27
C ALA A 277 -0.15 -24.52 -9.28
N GLY A 278 -0.66 -25.70 -9.68
CA GLY A 278 -0.49 -26.95 -8.95
C GLY A 278 -1.01 -26.91 -7.51
N GLU A 279 -0.29 -27.52 -6.60
CA GLU A 279 -0.67 -27.63 -5.18
C GLU A 279 -0.66 -26.28 -4.45
N GLU A 280 0.26 -25.37 -4.85
CA GLU A 280 0.30 -24.02 -4.29
C GLU A 280 -1.01 -23.27 -4.56
N ARG A 281 -1.50 -23.28 -5.79
CA ARG A 281 -2.79 -22.70 -6.17
C ARG A 281 -3.93 -23.31 -5.36
N LYS A 282 -3.99 -24.64 -5.30
CA LYS A 282 -5.03 -25.36 -4.57
C LYS A 282 -5.05 -24.97 -3.09
N ALA A 283 -3.88 -24.82 -2.47
CA ALA A 283 -3.77 -24.43 -1.07
C ALA A 283 -4.32 -23.01 -0.82
N VAL A 284 -3.97 -22.05 -1.68
CA VAL A 284 -4.48 -20.67 -1.57
C VAL A 284 -5.98 -20.62 -1.85
N GLU A 285 -6.49 -21.30 -2.89
CA GLU A 285 -7.93 -21.40 -3.17
C GLU A 285 -8.70 -22.01 -2.00
N ALA A 286 -8.18 -23.09 -1.41
CA ALA A 286 -8.82 -23.74 -0.26
C ALA A 286 -8.87 -22.84 0.96
N LEU A 287 -7.81 -22.05 1.20
CA LEU A 287 -7.78 -21.03 2.27
C LEU A 287 -8.86 -19.97 2.04
N ILE A 288 -8.91 -19.39 0.83
CA ILE A 288 -9.88 -18.35 0.50
C ILE A 288 -11.31 -18.88 0.62
N ARG A 289 -11.61 -20.06 0.07
CA ARG A 289 -12.96 -20.69 0.15
C ARG A 289 -13.41 -20.89 1.60
N ARG A 290 -12.56 -21.50 2.45
CA ARG A 290 -12.87 -21.69 3.89
C ARG A 290 -13.14 -20.35 4.59
N SER A 291 -12.35 -19.33 4.26
CA SER A 291 -12.54 -18.01 4.84
C SER A 291 -13.86 -17.38 4.39
N LEU A 292 -14.27 -17.54 3.12
CA LEU A 292 -15.56 -17.06 2.63
C LEU A 292 -16.74 -17.79 3.28
N GLU A 293 -16.63 -19.10 3.54
CA GLU A 293 -17.65 -19.88 4.23
C GLU A 293 -17.88 -19.44 5.69
N THR A 294 -16.83 -18.91 6.32
CA THR A 294 -16.85 -18.46 7.72
C THR A 294 -16.78 -16.95 7.87
N ARG A 295 -17.04 -16.21 6.79
CA ARG A 295 -16.96 -14.74 6.76
C ARG A 295 -17.86 -14.13 7.83
N PRO A 296 -17.34 -13.31 8.76
CA PRO A 296 -18.15 -12.74 9.83
C PRO A 296 -19.10 -11.67 9.30
N ALA A 297 -20.26 -11.53 9.94
CA ALA A 297 -21.07 -10.34 9.78
C ALA A 297 -20.33 -9.14 10.38
N LEU A 298 -20.26 -8.05 9.66
CA LEU A 298 -19.63 -6.84 10.16
C LEU A 298 -20.59 -6.08 11.09
N PRO A 299 -20.12 -5.57 12.23
CA PRO A 299 -20.93 -4.75 13.11
C PRO A 299 -21.23 -3.38 12.47
N ALA A 300 -22.27 -2.70 12.92
CA ALA A 300 -22.52 -1.30 12.56
C ALA A 300 -21.35 -0.41 13.03
N LEU A 301 -20.86 0.43 12.12
CA LEU A 301 -19.66 1.26 12.29
C LEU A 301 -20.04 2.75 12.45
#